data_217b1fe781447ea1f822142023c8a067
#
_entry.id   217b1fe781447ea1f822142023c8a067
#
_cell.length_a   1.000
_cell.length_b   1.000
_cell.length_c   1.000
_cell.angle_alpha   90.00
_cell.angle_beta   90.00
_cell.angle_gamma   90.00
#
_symmetry.space_group_name_H-M   'P 1'
#
loop_
_entity.id
_entity.type
_entity.pdbx_description
1 polymer ?
#
loop_
_entity_poly.entity_id
_entity_poly.type
_entity_poly.pdbx_seq_one_letter_code
_entity_poly.pdbx_strand_id
1 'polypeptide(L)'
;MGIREDFRNALGSIAAAVPQAVRTMRYGETEQGAVVQSSSRDFAEAVSDAAPAEAARYVANAADFPTLDEGAAVELGGSLRVVVSMKTDPVGATFTIGLSAEFEKCPAAYKGTRRENGKARTIQHPLDILLLENGTADNYSDALAPTYATAYTVAVRRTDWPEVKDPDPSDTIEVAPDGHPLILKVSTVTRHGGWYILKCRTRS
;
A
#
# COMPACT_ATOMS: atom_id res chain seq x y z
N MET A 1 -35.39 -11.37 3.61
CA MET A 1 -34.15 -11.20 4.39
C MET A 1 -33.02 -11.36 3.40
N GLY A 2 -32.14 -10.38 3.26
CA GLY A 2 -31.14 -10.42 2.22
C GLY A 2 -29.78 -10.80 2.82
N ILE A 3 -28.91 -11.46 2.05
CA ILE A 3 -27.52 -11.86 2.41
C ILE A 3 -26.75 -10.74 3.11
N ARG A 4 -27.02 -9.49 2.76
CA ARG A 4 -26.44 -8.29 3.41
C ARG A 4 -26.84 -8.13 4.87
N GLU A 5 -28.10 -8.42 5.20
CA GLU A 5 -28.61 -8.36 6.58
C GLU A 5 -28.03 -9.48 7.41
N ASP A 6 -27.93 -10.67 6.83
CA ASP A 6 -27.34 -11.84 7.50
C ASP A 6 -25.85 -11.61 7.80
N PHE A 7 -25.12 -11.01 6.87
CA PHE A 7 -23.70 -10.66 7.08
C PHE A 7 -23.53 -9.58 8.17
N ARG A 8 -24.36 -8.53 8.17
CA ARG A 8 -24.33 -7.50 9.22
C ARG A 8 -24.66 -8.08 10.60
N ASN A 9 -25.63 -8.99 10.66
CA ASN A 9 -26.00 -9.66 11.89
C ASN A 9 -24.89 -10.59 12.39
N ALA A 10 -24.22 -11.31 11.47
CA ALA A 10 -23.06 -12.11 11.77
C ALA A 10 -21.88 -11.26 12.28
N LEU A 11 -21.62 -10.12 11.63
CA LEU A 11 -20.61 -9.14 12.09
C LEU A 11 -20.92 -8.61 13.49
N GLY A 12 -22.20 -8.26 13.75
CA GLY A 12 -22.64 -7.82 15.07
C GLY A 12 -22.42 -8.88 16.15
N SER A 13 -22.68 -10.14 15.83
CA SER A 13 -22.44 -11.26 16.73
C SER A 13 -20.95 -11.50 17.00
N ILE A 14 -20.13 -11.42 15.98
CA ILE A 14 -18.67 -11.54 16.10
C ILE A 14 -18.10 -10.35 16.88
N ALA A 15 -18.55 -9.13 16.62
CA ALA A 15 -18.13 -7.92 17.34
C ALA A 15 -18.46 -8.00 18.83
N ALA A 16 -19.59 -8.61 19.18
CA ALA A 16 -19.98 -8.82 20.58
C ALA A 16 -19.13 -9.91 21.26
N ALA A 17 -18.76 -10.97 20.52
CA ALA A 17 -18.00 -12.10 21.06
C ALA A 17 -16.47 -11.82 21.09
N VAL A 18 -15.94 -11.15 20.06
CA VAL A 18 -14.51 -10.87 19.88
C VAL A 18 -14.33 -9.46 19.30
N PRO A 19 -14.52 -8.40 20.11
CA PRO A 19 -14.52 -7.02 19.63
C PRO A 19 -13.23 -6.61 18.88
N GLN A 20 -12.09 -7.18 19.28
CA GLN A 20 -10.81 -6.92 18.64
C GLN A 20 -10.67 -7.50 17.22
N ALA A 21 -11.53 -8.45 16.84
CA ALA A 21 -11.51 -9.04 15.49
C ALA A 21 -12.22 -8.16 14.44
N VAL A 22 -13.07 -7.23 14.89
CA VAL A 22 -13.80 -6.31 14.01
C VAL A 22 -13.13 -4.96 14.00
N ARG A 23 -12.81 -4.46 12.81
CA ARG A 23 -12.21 -3.15 12.62
C ARG A 23 -12.96 -2.38 11.55
N THR A 24 -12.84 -1.06 11.58
CA THR A 24 -13.33 -0.20 10.51
C THR A 24 -12.23 -0.04 9.47
N MET A 25 -12.56 -0.33 8.22
CA MET A 25 -11.73 -0.06 7.06
C MET A 25 -12.32 1.08 6.24
N ARG A 26 -11.47 1.96 5.72
CA ARG A 26 -11.84 3.06 4.82
C ARG A 26 -11.05 2.95 3.52
N TYR A 27 -11.73 3.22 2.42
CA TYR A 27 -11.14 3.33 1.10
C TYR A 27 -11.59 4.61 0.41
N GLY A 28 -10.63 5.45 0.04
CA GLY A 28 -10.94 6.78 -0.48
C GLY A 28 -11.66 7.67 0.54
N GLU A 29 -12.55 8.52 0.05
CA GLU A 29 -13.30 9.46 0.90
C GLU A 29 -14.67 8.93 1.32
N THR A 30 -15.24 8.02 0.56
CA THR A 30 -16.66 7.64 0.65
C THR A 30 -16.91 6.20 1.05
N GLU A 31 -15.98 5.27 0.77
CA GLU A 31 -16.17 3.86 1.04
C GLU A 31 -15.67 3.51 2.44
N GLN A 32 -16.56 3.03 3.27
CA GLN A 32 -16.25 2.63 4.64
C GLN A 32 -17.11 1.46 5.07
N GLY A 33 -16.51 0.49 5.73
CA GLY A 33 -17.24 -0.65 6.26
C GLY A 33 -16.51 -1.36 7.39
N ALA A 34 -17.21 -2.25 8.05
CA ALA A 34 -16.64 -3.13 9.05
C ALA A 34 -15.98 -4.34 8.36
N VAL A 35 -14.79 -4.70 8.82
CA VAL A 35 -14.06 -5.87 8.37
C VAL A 35 -13.72 -6.78 9.55
N VAL A 36 -13.72 -8.08 9.30
CA VAL A 36 -13.39 -9.09 10.31
C VAL A 36 -12.09 -9.75 9.97
N GLN A 37 -11.16 -9.78 10.91
CA GLN A 37 -9.92 -10.49 10.73
C GLN A 37 -10.18 -12.00 10.62
N SER A 38 -9.74 -12.60 9.53
CA SER A 38 -9.83 -14.03 9.33
C SER A 38 -8.60 -14.71 9.93
N SER A 39 -8.79 -15.79 10.67
CA SER A 39 -7.71 -16.59 11.26
C SER A 39 -7.17 -17.60 10.26
N SER A 40 -6.67 -17.20 9.12
CA SER A 40 -6.02 -18.15 8.21
C SER A 40 -4.55 -18.34 8.62
N ARG A 41 -4.16 -19.59 8.88
CA ARG A 41 -2.79 -19.97 9.17
C ARG A 41 -1.94 -20.15 7.91
N ASP A 42 -2.56 -20.16 6.75
CA ASP A 42 -1.90 -20.33 5.46
C ASP A 42 -1.61 -18.93 4.86
N PHE A 43 -0.60 -18.28 5.39
CA PHE A 43 -0.01 -17.13 4.72
C PHE A 43 0.87 -17.64 3.59
N ALA A 44 0.30 -17.59 2.40
CA ALA A 44 0.97 -18.01 1.20
C ALA A 44 2.08 -17.04 0.82
N GLU A 45 3.11 -17.63 0.31
CA GLU A 45 4.16 -17.17 -0.59
C GLU A 45 4.03 -15.74 -1.13
N ALA A 46 5.11 -14.99 -1.01
CA ALA A 46 5.30 -13.73 -1.69
C ALA A 46 5.09 -13.91 -3.20
N VAL A 47 4.01 -13.36 -3.73
CA VAL A 47 3.57 -13.58 -5.12
C VAL A 47 4.45 -12.84 -6.14
N SER A 48 5.27 -11.91 -5.74
CA SER A 48 6.32 -11.31 -6.57
C SER A 48 7.29 -10.47 -5.75
N ASP A 49 8.55 -10.42 -6.16
CA ASP A 49 9.67 -9.69 -5.52
C ASP A 49 9.47 -8.17 -5.40
N ALA A 50 8.37 -7.62 -5.84
CA ALA A 50 8.09 -6.19 -5.86
C ALA A 50 6.76 -5.79 -5.21
N ALA A 51 5.99 -6.73 -4.67
CA ALA A 51 4.75 -6.46 -3.96
C ALA A 51 4.95 -6.60 -2.44
N PRO A 52 4.27 -5.79 -1.60
CA PRO A 52 4.26 -5.99 -0.17
C PRO A 52 3.76 -7.41 0.16
N ALA A 53 4.37 -8.05 1.14
CA ALA A 53 3.89 -9.34 1.63
C ALA A 53 2.54 -9.17 2.34
N GLU A 54 1.69 -10.19 2.24
CA GLU A 54 0.42 -10.23 2.99
C GLU A 54 0.73 -10.43 4.48
N ALA A 55 0.33 -9.47 5.32
CA ALA A 55 0.54 -9.53 6.78
C ALA A 55 -0.71 -9.92 7.56
N ALA A 56 -1.90 -9.66 7.01
CA ALA A 56 -3.15 -10.00 7.65
C ALA A 56 -4.27 -10.17 6.60
N ARG A 57 -5.26 -10.98 6.93
CA ARG A 57 -6.40 -11.24 6.05
C ARG A 57 -7.70 -10.87 6.72
N TYR A 58 -8.60 -10.24 5.97
CA TYR A 58 -9.89 -9.76 6.45
C TYR A 58 -11.01 -10.17 5.51
N VAL A 59 -12.21 -10.28 6.06
CA VAL A 59 -13.45 -10.44 5.30
C VAL A 59 -14.24 -9.15 5.40
N ALA A 60 -14.66 -8.62 4.27
CA ALA A 60 -15.44 -7.39 4.11
C ALA A 60 -16.73 -7.66 3.33
N ASN A 61 -17.74 -6.82 3.52
CA ASN A 61 -18.93 -6.83 2.67
C ASN A 61 -18.59 -6.13 1.34
N ALA A 62 -18.78 -6.81 0.22
CA ALA A 62 -18.50 -6.28 -1.10
C ALA A 62 -19.26 -4.99 -1.43
N ALA A 63 -20.45 -4.81 -0.86
CA ALA A 63 -21.27 -3.63 -1.09
C ALA A 63 -20.76 -2.36 -0.37
N ASP A 64 -19.93 -2.51 0.65
CA ASP A 64 -19.34 -1.37 1.36
C ASP A 64 -18.11 -0.83 0.61
N PHE A 65 -17.57 -1.62 -0.33
CA PHE A 65 -16.34 -1.30 -1.08
C PHE A 65 -16.49 -1.63 -2.58
N PRO A 66 -17.43 -0.98 -3.28
CA PRO A 66 -17.76 -1.32 -4.67
C PRO A 66 -16.63 -1.05 -5.68
N THR A 67 -15.67 -0.19 -5.34
CA THR A 67 -14.56 0.19 -6.23
C THR A 67 -13.19 -0.25 -5.70
N LEU A 68 -13.16 -1.05 -4.62
CA LEU A 68 -11.91 -1.57 -4.05
C LEU A 68 -11.25 -2.55 -5.02
N ASP A 69 -9.93 -2.44 -5.15
CA ASP A 69 -9.13 -3.27 -6.05
C ASP A 69 -7.78 -3.64 -5.43
N GLU A 70 -7.09 -4.64 -5.97
CA GLU A 70 -5.72 -4.99 -5.57
C GLU A 70 -4.77 -3.82 -5.84
N GLY A 71 -3.84 -3.59 -4.92
CA GLY A 71 -2.93 -2.45 -4.92
C GLY A 71 -3.53 -1.18 -4.32
N ALA A 72 -4.81 -1.17 -3.97
CA ALA A 72 -5.46 -0.04 -3.32
C ALA A 72 -4.86 0.26 -1.94
N ALA A 73 -4.72 1.54 -1.62
CA ALA A 73 -4.38 1.99 -0.29
C ALA A 73 -5.65 2.13 0.56
N VAL A 74 -5.70 1.45 1.70
CA VAL A 74 -6.82 1.46 2.64
C VAL A 74 -6.36 1.87 4.03
N GLU A 75 -7.22 2.54 4.77
CA GLU A 75 -7.00 2.85 6.18
C GLU A 75 -7.72 1.80 7.05
N LEU A 76 -6.99 1.13 7.93
CA LEU A 76 -7.53 0.14 8.87
C LEU A 76 -7.18 0.54 10.30
N GLY A 77 -8.18 0.94 11.09
CA GLY A 77 -7.95 1.37 12.48
C GLY A 77 -7.01 2.58 12.62
N GLY A 78 -6.96 3.45 11.60
CA GLY A 78 -6.09 4.63 11.56
C GLY A 78 -4.71 4.40 10.93
N SER A 79 -4.39 3.16 10.55
CA SER A 79 -3.12 2.81 9.88
C SER A 79 -3.33 2.56 8.41
N LEU A 80 -2.44 3.09 7.57
CA LEU A 80 -2.47 2.84 6.13
C LEU A 80 -1.89 1.44 5.83
N ARG A 81 -2.56 0.74 4.89
CA ARG A 81 -2.14 -0.56 4.36
C ARG A 81 -2.44 -0.63 2.87
N VAL A 82 -1.86 -1.59 2.18
CA VAL A 82 -2.15 -1.87 0.77
C VAL A 82 -2.87 -3.20 0.66
N VAL A 83 -3.88 -3.26 -0.20
CA VAL A 83 -4.53 -4.51 -0.60
C VAL A 83 -3.56 -5.31 -1.46
N VAL A 84 -3.06 -6.41 -0.93
CA VAL A 84 -2.08 -7.29 -1.59
C VAL A 84 -2.79 -8.34 -2.43
N SER A 85 -3.91 -8.85 -1.92
CA SER A 85 -4.72 -9.85 -2.59
C SER A 85 -6.21 -9.60 -2.31
N MET A 86 -7.05 -9.92 -3.27
CA MET A 86 -8.50 -9.85 -3.11
C MET A 86 -9.18 -11.03 -3.78
N LYS A 87 -10.09 -11.66 -3.07
CA LYS A 87 -10.89 -12.77 -3.58
C LYS A 87 -12.37 -12.54 -3.25
N THR A 88 -13.18 -12.50 -4.28
CA THR A 88 -14.63 -12.42 -4.14
C THR A 88 -15.20 -13.81 -3.89
N ASP A 89 -16.19 -13.91 -3.01
CA ASP A 89 -16.93 -15.16 -2.83
C ASP A 89 -17.79 -15.51 -4.07
N PRO A 90 -18.20 -16.76 -4.25
CA PRO A 90 -18.96 -17.17 -5.43
C PRO A 90 -20.31 -16.45 -5.62
N VAL A 91 -20.86 -15.84 -4.56
CA VAL A 91 -22.13 -15.13 -4.58
C VAL A 91 -21.94 -13.63 -4.76
N GLY A 92 -20.67 -13.14 -4.69
CA GLY A 92 -20.33 -11.74 -4.81
C GLY A 92 -20.74 -10.87 -3.61
N ALA A 93 -21.04 -11.48 -2.47
CA ALA A 93 -21.51 -10.79 -1.27
C ALA A 93 -20.36 -10.29 -0.39
N THR A 94 -19.24 -10.99 -0.39
CA THR A 94 -18.08 -10.66 0.46
C THR A 94 -16.77 -10.68 -0.32
N PHE A 95 -15.80 -9.92 0.18
CA PHE A 95 -14.40 -10.01 -0.22
C PHE A 95 -13.58 -10.64 0.90
N THR A 96 -12.67 -11.53 0.54
CA THR A 96 -11.52 -11.86 1.37
C THR A 96 -10.35 -11.02 0.90
N ILE A 97 -9.83 -10.17 1.77
CA ILE A 97 -8.83 -9.15 1.45
C ILE A 97 -7.55 -9.46 2.23
N GLY A 98 -6.44 -9.64 1.54
CA GLY A 98 -5.10 -9.69 2.11
C GLY A 98 -4.53 -8.28 2.21
N LEU A 99 -4.10 -7.87 3.38
CA LEU A 99 -3.49 -6.55 3.60
C LEU A 99 -2.00 -6.67 3.94
N SER A 100 -1.21 -5.70 3.47
CA SER A 100 0.18 -5.55 3.84
C SER A 100 0.37 -5.28 5.33
N ALA A 101 1.62 -5.28 5.79
CA ALA A 101 1.99 -4.67 7.06
C ALA A 101 1.61 -3.18 7.08
N GLU A 102 1.64 -2.57 8.25
CA GLU A 102 1.43 -1.15 8.45
C GLU A 102 2.59 -0.36 7.88
N PHE A 103 2.29 0.79 7.27
CA PHE A 103 3.29 1.73 6.81
C PHE A 103 3.77 2.60 7.98
N GLU A 104 5.06 2.88 8.02
CA GLU A 104 5.67 3.78 8.98
C GLU A 104 5.80 5.20 8.41
N LYS A 105 5.56 6.22 9.24
CA LYS A 105 5.80 7.61 8.83
C LYS A 105 7.29 7.87 8.73
N CYS A 106 7.71 8.45 7.62
CA CYS A 106 9.10 8.79 7.39
C CYS A 106 9.20 10.17 6.71
N PRO A 107 9.99 11.11 7.25
CA PRO A 107 10.28 12.34 6.54
C PRO A 107 11.15 12.03 5.32
N ALA A 108 10.85 12.69 4.21
CA ALA A 108 11.53 12.47 2.96
C ALA A 108 11.74 13.77 2.19
N ALA A 109 12.61 13.71 1.18
CA ALA A 109 12.76 14.77 0.20
C ALA A 109 12.67 14.18 -1.21
N TYR A 110 11.73 14.68 -1.99
CA TYR A 110 11.66 14.41 -3.42
C TYR A 110 12.80 15.12 -4.14
N LYS A 111 13.48 14.41 -5.02
CA LYS A 111 14.46 14.97 -5.94
C LYS A 111 14.11 14.55 -7.37
N GLY A 112 13.81 15.51 -8.21
CA GLY A 112 13.48 15.28 -9.62
C GLY A 112 14.15 16.27 -10.52
N THR A 113 14.36 15.91 -11.77
CA THR A 113 14.91 16.80 -12.79
C THR A 113 13.83 17.13 -13.81
N ARG A 114 13.67 18.42 -14.11
CA ARG A 114 12.70 18.92 -15.08
C ARG A 114 13.36 19.75 -16.15
N ARG A 115 12.73 19.77 -17.31
CA ARG A 115 13.08 20.70 -18.36
C ARG A 115 12.11 21.88 -18.37
N GLU A 116 12.59 23.04 -17.96
CA GLU A 116 11.90 24.31 -18.13
C GLU A 116 12.65 25.12 -19.19
N ASN A 117 11.97 25.56 -20.24
CA ASN A 117 12.57 26.35 -21.36
C ASN A 117 13.83 25.71 -21.94
N GLY A 118 13.84 24.37 -22.07
CA GLY A 118 14.98 23.63 -22.62
C GLY A 118 16.15 23.40 -21.66
N LYS A 119 16.11 23.94 -20.43
CA LYS A 119 17.15 23.76 -19.41
C LYS A 119 16.69 22.74 -18.35
N ALA A 120 17.58 21.84 -17.97
CA ALA A 120 17.35 20.93 -16.86
C ALA A 120 17.42 21.70 -15.53
N ARG A 121 16.38 21.60 -14.72
CA ARG A 121 16.32 22.15 -13.36
C ARG A 121 16.08 21.02 -12.36
N THR A 122 16.89 20.92 -11.33
CA THR A 122 16.66 20.02 -10.21
C THR A 122 15.64 20.65 -9.27
N ILE A 123 14.58 19.90 -8.95
CA ILE A 123 13.58 20.27 -7.97
C ILE A 123 13.82 19.42 -6.73
N GLN A 124 13.81 20.06 -5.57
CA GLN A 124 13.83 19.39 -4.28
C GLN A 124 12.62 19.88 -3.48
N HIS A 125 11.85 18.96 -2.94
CA HIS A 125 10.64 19.26 -2.16
C HIS A 125 10.55 18.33 -0.97
N PRO A 126 10.34 18.85 0.26
CA PRO A 126 10.11 18.00 1.41
C PRO A 126 8.79 17.26 1.26
N LEU A 127 8.74 16.01 1.70
CA LEU A 127 7.56 15.15 1.66
C LEU A 127 7.38 14.45 2.99
N ASP A 128 6.13 14.38 3.43
CA ASP A 128 5.73 13.44 4.46
C ASP A 128 5.23 12.16 3.79
N ILE A 129 5.98 11.10 3.92
CA ILE A 129 5.66 9.82 3.31
C ILE A 129 5.35 8.76 4.36
N LEU A 130 4.71 7.71 3.89
CA LEU A 130 4.56 6.45 4.60
C LEU A 130 5.42 5.42 3.89
N LEU A 131 6.31 4.76 4.62
CA LEU A 131 7.29 3.83 4.11
C LEU A 131 6.96 2.41 4.58
N LEU A 132 7.09 1.44 3.68
CA LEU A 132 7.02 0.02 3.95
C LEU A 132 8.21 -0.67 3.29
N GLU A 133 9.01 -1.38 4.08
CA GLU A 133 10.04 -2.26 3.57
C GLU A 133 9.43 -3.59 3.14
N ASN A 134 9.64 -3.98 1.89
CA ASN A 134 9.09 -5.21 1.29
C ASN A 134 10.04 -6.40 1.39
N GLY A 135 11.20 -6.24 2.03
CA GLY A 135 12.26 -7.23 2.09
C GLY A 135 13.29 -7.09 0.96
N THR A 136 14.26 -7.98 0.97
CA THR A 136 15.35 -8.00 0.00
C THR A 136 14.93 -8.79 -1.23
N ALA A 137 14.89 -8.16 -2.40
CA ALA A 137 14.70 -8.86 -3.66
C ALA A 137 16.06 -9.36 -4.17
N ASP A 138 16.19 -10.65 -4.33
CA ASP A 138 17.33 -11.24 -5.04
C ASP A 138 17.19 -10.90 -6.52
N ASN A 139 17.91 -9.88 -6.98
CA ASN A 139 18.04 -9.65 -8.42
C ASN A 139 19.07 -10.62 -8.98
N TYR A 140 18.63 -11.78 -9.43
CA TYR A 140 19.40 -12.63 -10.32
C TYR A 140 19.44 -11.95 -11.70
N SER A 141 20.26 -10.94 -11.88
CA SER A 141 20.72 -10.57 -13.21
C SER A 141 22.01 -11.33 -13.49
N ASP A 142 22.19 -11.79 -14.73
CA ASP A 142 23.32 -12.61 -15.23
C ASP A 142 24.73 -12.05 -15.00
N ALA A 143 24.92 -11.11 -14.15
CA ALA A 143 26.20 -10.53 -13.80
C ALA A 143 26.73 -11.16 -12.52
N LEU A 144 27.92 -11.61 -12.58
CA LEU A 144 28.87 -12.25 -11.65
C LEU A 144 28.83 -11.90 -10.13
N ALA A 145 27.88 -11.10 -9.66
CA ALA A 145 27.62 -10.84 -8.25
C ALA A 145 26.12 -10.53 -8.02
N PRO A 146 25.45 -11.17 -7.05
CA PRO A 146 24.09 -10.83 -6.68
C PRO A 146 24.07 -9.39 -6.11
N THR A 147 23.37 -8.49 -6.78
CA THR A 147 23.13 -7.14 -6.25
C THR A 147 21.85 -7.20 -5.43
N TYR A 148 21.97 -7.22 -4.13
CA TYR A 148 20.83 -7.15 -3.21
C TYR A 148 20.28 -5.73 -3.23
N ALA A 149 19.10 -5.55 -3.74
CA ALA A 149 18.37 -4.28 -3.66
C ALA A 149 17.17 -4.47 -2.74
N THR A 150 17.16 -3.76 -1.63
CA THR A 150 15.97 -3.72 -0.77
C THR A 150 14.85 -3.00 -1.52
N ALA A 151 13.69 -3.65 -1.57
CA ALA A 151 12.50 -3.10 -2.17
C ALA A 151 11.66 -2.38 -1.12
N TYR A 152 11.11 -1.23 -1.50
CA TYR A 152 10.26 -0.40 -0.65
C TYR A 152 8.97 -0.05 -1.37
N THR A 153 7.89 0.08 -0.59
CA THR A 153 6.68 0.74 -1.05
C THR A 153 6.55 2.07 -0.32
N VAL A 154 6.43 3.15 -1.07
CA VAL A 154 6.23 4.50 -0.55
C VAL A 154 4.80 4.91 -0.85
N ALA A 155 4.06 5.36 0.17
CA ALA A 155 2.77 5.99 -0.01
C ALA A 155 2.89 7.48 0.32
N VAL A 156 2.41 8.34 -0.57
CA VAL A 156 2.38 9.79 -0.38
C VAL A 156 1.02 10.34 -0.79
N ARG A 157 0.48 11.28 -0.01
CA ARG A 157 -0.78 11.93 -0.38
C ARG A 157 -0.58 12.75 -1.65
N ARG A 158 -1.56 12.72 -2.53
CA ARG A 158 -1.51 13.47 -3.80
C ARG A 158 -1.43 14.98 -3.56
N THR A 159 -2.04 15.46 -2.47
CA THR A 159 -1.97 16.85 -2.03
C THR A 159 -0.59 17.30 -1.58
N ASP A 160 0.23 16.35 -1.10
CA ASP A 160 1.55 16.64 -0.55
C ASP A 160 2.64 16.51 -1.62
N TRP A 161 2.28 15.92 -2.78
CA TRP A 161 3.18 15.84 -3.93
C TRP A 161 3.28 17.20 -4.63
N PRO A 162 4.49 17.63 -5.05
CA PRO A 162 4.64 18.93 -5.74
C PRO A 162 3.76 19.00 -6.99
N GLU A 163 2.95 20.06 -7.11
CA GLU A 163 1.96 20.25 -8.19
C GLU A 163 2.52 20.23 -9.60
N VAL A 164 3.83 20.36 -9.73
CA VAL A 164 4.50 20.56 -11.02
C VAL A 164 4.41 19.33 -11.92
N LYS A 165 4.28 18.11 -11.39
CA LYS A 165 4.20 16.86 -12.17
C LYS A 165 3.81 15.68 -11.26
N ASP A 166 3.05 14.74 -11.80
CA ASP A 166 2.90 13.42 -11.17
C ASP A 166 4.24 12.72 -11.00
N PRO A 167 4.38 11.84 -9.99
CA PRO A 167 5.57 11.01 -9.85
C PRO A 167 5.82 10.17 -11.10
N ASP A 168 7.08 9.95 -11.42
CA ASP A 168 7.54 9.31 -12.66
C ASP A 168 8.54 8.19 -12.30
N PRO A 169 8.50 7.04 -13.00
CA PRO A 169 9.59 6.08 -12.93
C PRO A 169 10.91 6.76 -13.31
N SER A 170 11.86 6.80 -12.45
CA SER A 170 13.14 7.51 -12.47
C SER A 170 13.28 8.66 -11.48
N ASP A 171 12.20 9.16 -10.93
CA ASP A 171 12.27 10.09 -9.80
C ASP A 171 12.97 9.42 -8.61
N THR A 172 13.56 10.22 -7.76
CA THR A 172 14.23 9.74 -6.56
C THR A 172 13.63 10.38 -5.31
N ILE A 173 13.55 9.60 -4.26
CA ILE A 173 13.12 10.03 -2.94
C ILE A 173 14.25 9.74 -1.98
N GLU A 174 14.72 10.76 -1.30
CA GLU A 174 15.67 10.61 -0.20
C GLU A 174 14.88 10.45 1.09
N VAL A 175 15.11 9.36 1.80
CA VAL A 175 14.48 9.03 3.07
C VAL A 175 15.54 8.79 4.12
N ALA A 176 15.21 8.96 5.38
CA ALA A 176 16.12 8.68 6.47
C ALA A 176 15.41 7.86 7.57
N PRO A 177 15.04 6.59 7.28
CA PRO A 177 14.56 5.71 8.30
C PRO A 177 15.68 5.54 9.35
N ASP A 178 15.33 5.61 10.62
CA ASP A 178 16.26 5.49 11.74
C ASP A 178 17.50 6.43 11.67
N GLY A 179 17.36 7.55 10.96
CA GLY A 179 18.45 8.52 10.80
C GLY A 179 19.50 8.16 9.75
N HIS A 180 19.37 7.05 9.05
CA HIS A 180 20.27 6.64 7.98
C HIS A 180 19.73 7.07 6.61
N PRO A 181 20.43 7.92 5.86
CA PRO A 181 19.96 8.40 4.57
C PRO A 181 19.98 7.27 3.53
N LEU A 182 18.85 7.07 2.89
CA LEU A 182 18.66 6.16 1.77
C LEU A 182 18.13 6.92 0.56
N ILE A 183 18.63 6.59 -0.62
CA ILE A 183 18.09 7.10 -1.88
C ILE A 183 17.28 5.99 -2.54
N LEU A 184 15.98 6.24 -2.65
CA LEU A 184 15.04 5.33 -3.28
C LEU A 184 14.77 5.81 -4.72
N LYS A 185 14.95 4.94 -5.68
CA LYS A 185 14.56 5.18 -7.07
C LYS A 185 13.16 4.62 -7.30
N VAL A 186 12.25 5.45 -7.80
CA VAL A 186 10.90 5.02 -8.18
C VAL A 186 10.99 4.11 -9.41
N SER A 187 10.33 2.95 -9.34
CA SER A 187 10.23 2.01 -10.45
C SER A 187 8.81 1.94 -11.03
N THR A 188 7.80 2.05 -10.19
CA THR A 188 6.39 2.01 -10.61
C THR A 188 5.59 3.02 -9.81
N VAL A 189 4.62 3.64 -10.46
CA VAL A 189 3.70 4.60 -9.87
C VAL A 189 2.28 4.07 -10.06
N THR A 190 1.53 3.96 -8.99
CA THR A 190 0.11 3.61 -9.01
C THR A 190 -0.67 4.69 -8.27
N ARG A 191 -1.87 4.99 -8.78
CA ARG A 191 -2.78 5.97 -8.15
C ARG A 191 -3.96 5.24 -7.56
N HIS A 192 -4.16 5.38 -6.27
CA HIS A 192 -5.32 4.83 -5.57
C HIS A 192 -5.92 5.86 -4.63
N GLY A 193 -7.17 6.23 -4.89
CA GLY A 193 -7.85 7.26 -4.12
C GLY A 193 -7.04 8.56 -4.06
N GLY A 194 -6.84 9.09 -2.87
CA GLY A 194 -6.02 10.29 -2.61
C GLY A 194 -4.51 10.05 -2.52
N TRP A 195 -4.00 8.85 -2.90
CA TRP A 195 -2.62 8.44 -2.70
C TRP A 195 -1.89 8.14 -4.01
N TYR A 196 -0.58 8.42 -4.03
CA TYR A 196 0.38 7.77 -4.91
C TYR A 196 1.03 6.62 -4.15
N ILE A 197 1.02 5.43 -4.75
CA ILE A 197 1.73 4.25 -4.25
C ILE A 197 2.90 4.02 -5.20
N LEU A 198 4.09 4.19 -4.68
CA LEU A 198 5.34 4.13 -5.44
C LEU A 198 6.09 2.86 -5.04
N LYS A 199 6.38 2.00 -5.99
CA LYS A 199 7.34 0.92 -5.78
C LYS A 199 8.73 1.48 -6.01
N CYS A 200 9.61 1.29 -5.05
CA CYS A 200 10.94 1.88 -5.05
C CYS A 200 12.00 0.81 -4.76
N ARG A 201 13.22 1.09 -5.20
CA ARG A 201 14.40 0.27 -4.89
C ARG A 201 15.51 1.18 -4.39
N THR A 202 16.35 0.67 -3.50
CA THR A 202 17.58 1.37 -3.13
C THR A 202 18.46 1.57 -4.36
N ARG A 203 19.06 2.75 -4.45
CA ARG A 203 20.09 3.00 -5.44
C ARG A 203 21.42 2.50 -4.85
N SER A 204 21.95 1.42 -5.40
CA SER A 204 23.33 1.00 -5.18
C SER A 204 24.32 1.99 -5.77
#